data_5c6d02c9187723d6a80561ee0382c1d9
#
_entry.id   5c6d02c9187723d6a80561ee0382c1d9
#
_cell.length_a   1.000
_cell.length_b   1.000
_cell.length_c   1.000
_cell.angle_alpha   90.00
_cell.angle_beta   90.00
_cell.angle_gamma   90.00
#
_symmetry.space_group_name_H-M   'P 1'
#
loop_
_entity.id
_entity.type
_entity.pdbx_description
1 polymer ?
#
loop_
_entity_poly.entity_id
_entity_poly.type
_entity_poly.pdbx_seq_one_letter_code
_entity_poly.pdbx_strand_id
1 'polypeptide(L)'
;MLSAPWNLILTVVFAFTGVYCLVRLITHRPPAGAPRGPVLESTAIHLMHLVMSAGMIAMCWFMMIPAALNWAQIVVFTVLALALMPGLWKAPLLARRVDLAGHIWLAAAMVWMIAAMPLLMAGMGGDEASSGHGAGSGEAMEMMMTTPLWVDIVNGVFVAGSAAIALWWAYRSATIRGERLHALCHCLMAAGMAAMLLLMNG
;
A
#
# COMPACT_ATOMS: atom_id res chain seq x y z
N MET A 1 16.89 -6.80 3.38
CA MET A 1 15.79 -7.75 3.76
C MET A 1 15.22 -7.32 5.08
N LEU A 2 13.89 -7.25 5.20
CA LEU A 2 13.25 -7.05 6.49
C LEU A 2 13.72 -8.14 7.47
N SER A 3 13.98 -7.79 8.74
CA SER A 3 14.37 -8.76 9.76
C SER A 3 13.28 -9.82 9.94
N ALA A 4 13.67 -11.05 10.24
CA ALA A 4 12.77 -12.21 10.33
C ALA A 4 11.44 -11.96 11.09
N PRO A 5 11.38 -11.24 12.24
CA PRO A 5 10.10 -11.02 12.91
C PRO A 5 9.13 -10.16 12.11
N TRP A 6 9.61 -9.13 11.41
CA TRP A 6 8.74 -8.22 10.63
C TRP A 6 8.15 -8.88 9.40
N ASN A 7 8.92 -9.71 8.68
CA ASN A 7 8.42 -10.46 7.53
C ASN A 7 7.23 -11.36 7.91
N LEU A 8 7.34 -12.06 9.03
CA LEU A 8 6.28 -12.96 9.51
C LEU A 8 5.03 -12.17 9.94
N ILE A 9 5.21 -11.13 10.75
CA ILE A 9 4.09 -10.29 11.23
C ILE A 9 3.32 -9.71 10.06
N LEU A 10 4.01 -9.07 9.11
CA LEU A 10 3.39 -8.45 7.95
C LEU A 10 2.73 -9.50 7.05
N THR A 11 3.36 -10.66 6.85
CA THR A 11 2.76 -11.77 6.08
C THR A 11 1.45 -12.24 6.70
N VAL A 12 1.40 -12.43 8.02
CA VAL A 12 0.17 -12.83 8.71
C VAL A 12 -0.93 -11.78 8.57
N VAL A 13 -0.60 -10.50 8.75
CA VAL A 13 -1.55 -9.39 8.61
C VAL A 13 -2.10 -9.34 7.17
N PHE A 14 -1.23 -9.38 6.16
CA PHE A 14 -1.67 -9.32 4.76
C PHE A 14 -2.39 -10.60 4.31
N ALA A 15 -1.99 -11.78 4.80
CA ALA A 15 -2.71 -13.01 4.52
C ALA A 15 -4.13 -12.98 5.12
N PHE A 16 -4.27 -12.51 6.36
CA PHE A 16 -5.59 -12.36 7.00
C PHE A 16 -6.49 -11.40 6.22
N THR A 17 -5.99 -10.20 5.87
CA THR A 17 -6.77 -9.21 5.12
C THR A 17 -7.09 -9.69 3.71
N GLY A 18 -6.15 -10.34 3.02
CA GLY A 18 -6.36 -10.92 1.69
C GLY A 18 -7.40 -12.03 1.68
N VAL A 19 -7.32 -12.97 2.62
CA VAL A 19 -8.32 -14.06 2.76
C VAL A 19 -9.70 -13.48 3.09
N TYR A 20 -9.80 -12.52 3.99
CA TYR A 20 -11.06 -11.84 4.28
C TYR A 20 -11.67 -11.22 3.03
N CYS A 21 -10.89 -10.46 2.24
CA CYS A 21 -11.37 -9.82 1.01
C CYS A 21 -11.77 -10.87 -0.05
N LEU A 22 -11.01 -11.96 -0.18
CA LEU A 22 -11.33 -13.06 -1.09
C LEU A 22 -12.68 -13.72 -0.71
N VAL A 23 -12.86 -14.05 0.58
CA VAL A 23 -14.11 -14.63 1.05
C VAL A 23 -15.28 -13.70 0.79
N ARG A 24 -15.11 -12.40 1.07
CA ARG A 24 -16.15 -11.40 0.78
C ARG A 24 -16.46 -11.30 -0.72
N LEU A 25 -15.46 -11.36 -1.56
CA LEU A 25 -15.63 -11.31 -3.03
C LEU A 25 -16.42 -12.52 -3.55
N ILE A 26 -16.15 -13.72 -2.99
CA ILE A 26 -16.82 -14.96 -3.42
C ILE A 26 -18.23 -15.08 -2.84
N THR A 27 -18.43 -14.68 -1.57
CA THR A 27 -19.69 -14.88 -0.87
C THR A 27 -20.70 -13.74 -1.10
N HIS A 28 -20.23 -12.53 -1.42
CA HIS A 28 -21.08 -11.37 -1.59
C HIS A 28 -21.67 -11.33 -2.99
N ARG A 29 -22.76 -12.09 -3.21
CA ARG A 29 -23.54 -11.98 -4.44
C ARG A 29 -24.48 -10.78 -4.32
N PRO A 30 -24.38 -9.78 -5.22
CA PRO A 30 -25.33 -8.68 -5.22
C PRO A 30 -26.74 -9.22 -5.49
N PRO A 31 -27.78 -8.66 -4.84
CA PRO A 31 -29.15 -9.04 -5.12
C PRO A 31 -29.48 -8.80 -6.60
N ALA A 32 -30.33 -9.65 -7.15
CA ALA A 32 -30.78 -9.50 -8.54
C ALA A 32 -31.44 -8.12 -8.72
N GLY A 33 -30.96 -7.33 -9.70
CA GLY A 33 -31.44 -5.96 -9.93
C GLY A 33 -30.70 -4.86 -9.16
N ALA A 34 -29.66 -5.17 -8.40
CA ALA A 34 -28.87 -4.14 -7.72
C ALA A 34 -28.26 -3.14 -8.72
N PRO A 35 -28.21 -1.83 -8.39
CA PRO A 35 -27.55 -0.82 -9.21
C PRO A 35 -26.07 -1.18 -9.45
N ARG A 36 -25.63 -1.11 -10.70
CA ARG A 36 -24.26 -1.51 -11.10
C ARG A 36 -23.14 -0.70 -10.42
N GLY A 37 -23.38 0.58 -10.14
CA GLY A 37 -22.38 1.48 -9.57
C GLY A 37 -21.86 1.04 -8.19
N PRO A 38 -22.73 0.84 -7.17
CA PRO A 38 -22.30 0.37 -5.85
C PRO A 38 -21.69 -1.03 -5.86
N VAL A 39 -22.17 -1.91 -6.74
CA VAL A 39 -21.61 -3.27 -6.90
C VAL A 39 -20.18 -3.22 -7.45
N LEU A 40 -19.95 -2.42 -8.48
CA LEU A 40 -18.63 -2.23 -9.08
C LEU A 40 -17.66 -1.63 -8.06
N GLU A 41 -18.08 -0.61 -7.31
CA GLU A 41 -17.28 0.04 -6.28
C GLU A 41 -16.86 -0.95 -5.18
N SER A 42 -17.81 -1.72 -4.64
CA SER A 42 -17.52 -2.74 -3.63
C SER A 42 -16.56 -3.82 -4.16
N THR A 43 -16.78 -4.30 -5.38
CA THR A 43 -15.90 -5.28 -6.02
C THR A 43 -14.50 -4.72 -6.24
N ALA A 44 -14.38 -3.48 -6.71
CA ALA A 44 -13.10 -2.81 -6.91
C ALA A 44 -12.30 -2.67 -5.61
N ILE A 45 -12.96 -2.31 -4.51
CA ILE A 45 -12.34 -2.21 -3.18
C ILE A 45 -11.78 -3.56 -2.73
N HIS A 46 -12.59 -4.63 -2.77
CA HIS A 46 -12.16 -5.96 -2.33
C HIS A 46 -11.04 -6.52 -3.22
N LEU A 47 -11.14 -6.32 -4.54
CA LEU A 47 -10.12 -6.73 -5.50
C LEU A 47 -8.80 -5.97 -5.26
N MET A 48 -8.88 -4.67 -5.03
CA MET A 48 -7.71 -3.84 -4.71
C MET A 48 -6.99 -4.33 -3.46
N HIS A 49 -7.71 -4.62 -2.37
CA HIS A 49 -7.11 -5.14 -1.16
C HIS A 49 -6.53 -6.55 -1.33
N LEU A 50 -7.17 -7.41 -2.13
CA LEU A 50 -6.64 -8.73 -2.44
C LEU A 50 -5.32 -8.64 -3.21
N VAL A 51 -5.27 -7.84 -4.27
CA VAL A 51 -4.05 -7.64 -5.08
C VAL A 51 -2.96 -6.97 -4.25
N MET A 52 -3.31 -5.98 -3.40
CA MET A 52 -2.39 -5.31 -2.49
C MET A 52 -1.79 -6.29 -1.48
N SER A 53 -2.62 -7.14 -0.85
CA SER A 53 -2.15 -8.17 0.08
C SER A 53 -1.18 -9.14 -0.59
N ALA A 54 -1.49 -9.61 -1.80
CA ALA A 54 -0.62 -10.51 -2.56
C ALA A 54 0.71 -9.82 -2.92
N GLY A 55 0.67 -8.58 -3.39
CA GLY A 55 1.86 -7.79 -3.72
C GLY A 55 2.75 -7.55 -2.50
N MET A 56 2.17 -7.19 -1.37
CA MET A 56 2.90 -6.96 -0.11
C MET A 56 3.55 -8.24 0.42
N ILE A 57 2.85 -9.37 0.39
CA ILE A 57 3.45 -10.68 0.74
C ILE A 57 4.61 -10.99 -0.20
N ALA A 58 4.43 -10.80 -1.51
CA ALA A 58 5.50 -11.03 -2.47
C ALA A 58 6.74 -10.16 -2.17
N MET A 59 6.58 -8.88 -1.86
CA MET A 59 7.68 -7.97 -1.50
C MET A 59 8.37 -8.36 -0.18
N CYS A 60 7.65 -8.97 0.77
CA CYS A 60 8.28 -9.45 2.01
C CYS A 60 9.26 -10.61 1.78
N TRP A 61 9.01 -11.44 0.76
CA TRP A 61 9.75 -12.70 0.56
C TRP A 61 10.66 -12.68 -0.67
N PHE A 62 10.35 -11.92 -1.69
CA PHE A 62 11.11 -11.88 -2.93
C PHE A 62 11.90 -10.57 -3.05
N MET A 63 13.23 -10.66 -3.10
CA MET A 63 14.10 -9.48 -3.30
C MET A 63 13.97 -8.89 -4.71
N MET A 64 13.68 -9.72 -5.70
CA MET A 64 13.54 -9.29 -7.09
C MET A 64 12.20 -9.73 -7.64
N ILE A 65 11.34 -8.77 -7.88
CA ILE A 65 10.08 -8.98 -8.61
C ILE A 65 10.35 -8.64 -10.07
N PRO A 66 9.94 -9.49 -11.03
CA PRO A 66 10.11 -9.19 -12.47
C PRO A 66 9.48 -7.82 -12.83
N ALA A 67 10.18 -7.03 -13.63
CA ALA A 67 9.71 -5.69 -14.03
C ALA A 67 8.31 -5.72 -14.67
N ALA A 68 7.98 -6.76 -15.42
CA ALA A 68 6.66 -6.95 -15.99
C ALA A 68 5.55 -7.01 -14.91
N LEU A 69 5.83 -7.67 -13.77
CA LEU A 69 4.88 -7.77 -12.67
C LEU A 69 4.70 -6.43 -11.95
N ASN A 70 5.79 -5.67 -11.78
CA ASN A 70 5.73 -4.32 -11.21
C ASN A 70 4.86 -3.39 -12.09
N TRP A 71 5.07 -3.41 -13.41
CA TRP A 71 4.23 -2.64 -14.34
C TRP A 71 2.78 -3.09 -14.32
N ALA A 72 2.52 -4.40 -14.27
CA ALA A 72 1.16 -4.92 -14.16
C ALA A 72 0.47 -4.45 -12.88
N GLN A 73 1.16 -4.44 -11.74
CA GLN A 73 0.63 -3.92 -10.48
C GLN A 73 0.32 -2.42 -10.56
N ILE A 74 1.22 -1.60 -11.11
CA ILE A 74 0.98 -0.15 -11.31
C ILE A 74 -0.28 0.08 -12.14
N VAL A 75 -0.44 -0.63 -13.27
CA VAL A 75 -1.62 -0.52 -14.12
C VAL A 75 -2.88 -0.93 -13.37
N VAL A 76 -2.86 -2.06 -12.68
CA VAL A 76 -4.02 -2.57 -11.93
C VAL A 76 -4.45 -1.57 -10.84
N PHE A 77 -3.51 -1.06 -10.02
CA PHE A 77 -3.85 -0.10 -8.97
C PHE A 77 -4.36 1.22 -9.55
N THR A 78 -3.78 1.69 -10.64
CA THR A 78 -4.24 2.91 -11.32
C THR A 78 -5.66 2.74 -11.84
N VAL A 79 -5.96 1.62 -12.51
CA VAL A 79 -7.32 1.34 -13.03
C VAL A 79 -8.34 1.22 -11.89
N LEU A 80 -8.00 0.52 -10.81
CA LEU A 80 -8.89 0.37 -9.66
C LEU A 80 -9.12 1.72 -8.94
N ALA A 81 -8.10 2.55 -8.78
CA ALA A 81 -8.24 3.89 -8.23
C ALA A 81 -9.14 4.77 -9.09
N LEU A 82 -8.99 4.73 -10.42
CA LEU A 82 -9.85 5.45 -11.36
C LEU A 82 -11.30 4.95 -11.32
N ALA A 83 -11.52 3.65 -11.13
CA ALA A 83 -12.86 3.08 -10.98
C ALA A 83 -13.60 3.58 -9.72
N LEU A 84 -12.87 4.00 -8.67
CA LEU A 84 -13.45 4.56 -7.44
C LEU A 84 -13.75 6.08 -7.54
N MET A 85 -13.13 6.80 -8.47
CA MET A 85 -13.30 8.26 -8.63
C MET A 85 -14.76 8.71 -8.80
N PRO A 86 -15.60 8.06 -9.64
CA PRO A 86 -17.00 8.46 -9.77
C PRO A 86 -17.80 8.31 -8.47
N GLY A 87 -17.45 7.29 -7.66
CA GLY A 87 -18.03 7.09 -6.33
C GLY A 87 -17.66 8.21 -5.37
N LEU A 88 -16.40 8.65 -5.38
CA LEU A 88 -15.91 9.75 -4.53
C LEU A 88 -16.66 11.06 -4.81
N TRP A 89 -16.86 11.41 -6.08
CA TRP A 89 -17.54 12.67 -6.45
C TRP A 89 -19.04 12.65 -6.15
N LYS A 90 -19.68 11.48 -6.27
CA LYS A 90 -21.11 11.30 -6.02
C LYS A 90 -21.45 11.00 -4.55
N ALA A 91 -20.47 10.78 -3.69
CA ALA A 91 -20.72 10.42 -2.30
C ALA A 91 -21.37 11.59 -1.52
N PRO A 92 -22.59 11.41 -0.96
CA PRO A 92 -23.29 12.48 -0.27
C PRO A 92 -22.75 12.73 1.14
N LEU A 93 -22.17 11.72 1.79
CA LEU A 93 -21.68 11.77 3.17
C LEU A 93 -20.16 11.93 3.20
N LEU A 94 -19.70 12.84 4.06
CA LEU A 94 -18.26 13.07 4.27
C LEU A 94 -17.51 11.78 4.66
N ALA A 95 -18.10 10.97 5.56
CA ALA A 95 -17.50 9.70 5.98
C ALA A 95 -17.24 8.75 4.79
N ARG A 96 -18.20 8.64 3.86
CA ARG A 96 -18.02 7.83 2.64
C ARG A 96 -16.96 8.42 1.71
N ARG A 97 -16.87 9.76 1.61
CA ARG A 97 -15.81 10.40 0.83
C ARG A 97 -14.43 10.09 1.42
N VAL A 98 -14.29 10.18 2.73
CA VAL A 98 -13.03 9.86 3.42
C VAL A 98 -12.67 8.39 3.23
N ASP A 99 -13.63 7.48 3.30
CA ASP A 99 -13.39 6.04 3.04
C ASP A 99 -12.89 5.80 1.61
N LEU A 100 -13.56 6.35 0.60
CA LEU A 100 -13.15 6.19 -0.80
C LEU A 100 -11.81 6.87 -1.10
N ALA A 101 -11.60 8.08 -0.56
CA ALA A 101 -10.32 8.78 -0.67
C ALA A 101 -9.18 7.97 -0.02
N GLY A 102 -9.47 7.31 1.11
CA GLY A 102 -8.52 6.41 1.77
C GLY A 102 -8.09 5.24 0.87
N HIS A 103 -9.02 4.61 0.18
CA HIS A 103 -8.69 3.52 -0.76
C HIS A 103 -7.87 4.02 -1.97
N ILE A 104 -8.24 5.18 -2.53
CA ILE A 104 -7.47 5.79 -3.62
C ILE A 104 -6.07 6.17 -3.16
N TRP A 105 -5.93 6.69 -1.93
CA TRP A 105 -4.65 7.00 -1.32
C TRP A 105 -3.77 5.77 -1.18
N LEU A 106 -4.30 4.66 -0.67
CA LEU A 106 -3.54 3.42 -0.52
C LEU A 106 -3.10 2.85 -1.88
N ALA A 107 -3.96 2.95 -2.91
CA ALA A 107 -3.58 2.58 -4.26
C ALA A 107 -2.43 3.46 -4.79
N ALA A 108 -2.49 4.77 -4.56
CA ALA A 108 -1.42 5.71 -4.92
C ALA A 108 -0.12 5.42 -4.16
N ALA A 109 -0.22 5.11 -2.85
CA ALA A 109 0.92 4.73 -2.02
C ALA A 109 1.58 3.43 -2.54
N MET A 110 0.79 2.46 -3.01
CA MET A 110 1.30 1.23 -3.60
C MET A 110 2.02 1.50 -4.92
N VAL A 111 1.44 2.33 -5.80
CA VAL A 111 2.10 2.76 -7.04
C VAL A 111 3.40 3.50 -6.74
N TRP A 112 3.38 4.41 -5.77
CA TRP A 112 4.59 5.11 -5.32
C TRP A 112 5.66 4.15 -4.84
N MET A 113 5.32 3.23 -3.94
CA MET A 113 6.26 2.26 -3.37
C MET A 113 6.95 1.43 -4.46
N ILE A 114 6.19 0.93 -5.46
CA ILE A 114 6.74 0.16 -6.57
C ILE A 114 7.63 1.04 -7.45
N ALA A 115 7.21 2.27 -7.75
CA ALA A 115 7.96 3.19 -8.61
C ALA A 115 9.23 3.73 -7.94
N ALA A 116 9.18 3.98 -6.63
CA ALA A 116 10.29 4.51 -5.86
C ALA A 116 11.28 3.44 -5.36
N MET A 117 10.90 2.15 -5.41
CA MET A 117 11.71 1.04 -4.92
C MET A 117 13.18 1.05 -5.42
N PRO A 118 13.47 1.30 -6.71
CA PRO A 118 14.85 1.37 -7.18
C PRO A 118 15.65 2.53 -6.56
N LEU A 119 14.99 3.67 -6.30
CA LEU A 119 15.61 4.86 -5.71
C LEU A 119 15.86 4.69 -4.20
N LEU A 120 14.90 4.09 -3.49
CA LEU A 120 15.00 3.81 -2.06
C LEU A 120 16.04 2.73 -1.76
N MET A 121 16.15 1.70 -2.62
CA MET A 121 17.17 0.65 -2.47
C MET A 121 18.58 1.11 -2.85
N ALA A 122 18.74 2.10 -3.71
CA ALA A 122 20.04 2.66 -4.05
C ALA A 122 20.73 3.30 -2.84
N GLY A 123 19.94 3.90 -1.92
CA GLY A 123 20.45 4.46 -0.67
C GLY A 123 20.94 3.42 0.36
N MET A 124 20.38 2.20 0.34
CA MET A 124 20.75 1.14 1.29
C MET A 124 22.03 0.34 0.90
N GLY A 125 22.52 0.51 -0.34
CA GLY A 125 23.71 -0.21 -0.84
C GLY A 125 25.05 0.42 -0.48
N GLY A 126 25.08 1.58 0.22
CA GLY A 126 26.28 2.35 0.48
C GLY A 126 27.18 1.83 1.60
N ASP A 127 26.67 1.05 2.53
CA ASP A 127 27.40 0.71 3.77
C ASP A 127 28.34 -0.51 3.66
N GLU A 128 28.26 -1.32 2.61
CA GLU A 128 29.09 -2.54 2.48
C GLU A 128 30.27 -2.44 1.50
N ALA A 129 30.44 -1.36 0.75
CA ALA A 129 31.47 -1.24 -0.29
C ALA A 129 32.70 -0.38 0.06
N SER A 130 32.87 0.07 1.29
CA SER A 130 33.91 1.03 1.67
C SER A 130 35.16 0.37 2.32
N SER A 131 35.68 -0.72 1.78
CA SER A 131 36.98 -1.24 2.16
C SER A 131 37.98 -1.37 0.97
N GLY A 132 38.00 -0.39 0.08
CA GLY A 132 38.92 -0.35 -1.04
C GLY A 132 39.51 1.06 -1.21
N HIS A 133 40.80 1.22 -0.87
CA HIS A 133 41.57 2.44 -1.06
C HIS A 133 41.53 2.95 -2.51
N GLY A 134 41.05 4.17 -2.72
CA GLY A 134 41.14 4.91 -3.97
C GLY A 134 40.89 6.39 -3.72
N ALA A 135 41.94 7.18 -3.53
CA ALA A 135 41.87 8.62 -3.37
C ALA A 135 41.44 9.29 -4.68
N GLY A 136 40.41 10.12 -4.63
CA GLY A 136 40.08 11.10 -5.66
C GLY A 136 38.79 10.87 -6.40
N SER A 137 37.68 11.29 -5.84
CA SER A 137 36.39 11.67 -6.41
C SER A 137 35.21 11.43 -5.43
N GLY A 138 35.48 11.61 -4.13
CA GLY A 138 34.55 11.25 -3.06
C GLY A 138 33.22 12.02 -3.09
N GLU A 139 33.21 13.33 -3.35
CA GLU A 139 32.02 14.15 -3.23
C GLU A 139 30.94 13.90 -4.30
N ALA A 140 31.36 13.60 -5.54
CA ALA A 140 30.41 13.29 -6.61
C ALA A 140 29.81 11.87 -6.48
N MET A 141 30.53 10.94 -5.86
CA MET A 141 30.08 9.55 -5.65
C MET A 141 29.19 9.43 -4.41
N GLU A 142 29.45 10.21 -3.35
CA GLU A 142 28.58 10.31 -2.17
C GLU A 142 27.22 10.92 -2.52
N MET A 143 27.18 11.92 -3.40
CA MET A 143 25.94 12.56 -3.83
C MET A 143 25.07 11.63 -4.71
N MET A 144 25.65 10.56 -5.26
CA MET A 144 24.95 9.56 -6.08
C MET A 144 24.40 8.38 -5.26
N MET A 145 24.84 8.21 -4.00
CA MET A 145 24.46 7.11 -3.10
C MET A 145 23.39 7.48 -2.07
N THR A 146 23.08 8.76 -1.89
CA THR A 146 22.02 9.21 -0.99
C THR A 146 20.68 9.28 -1.71
N THR A 147 19.61 8.80 -1.07
CA THR A 147 18.25 9.00 -1.59
C THR A 147 18.01 10.50 -1.78
N PRO A 148 17.47 10.94 -2.92
CA PRO A 148 17.13 12.34 -3.10
C PRO A 148 16.12 12.81 -2.05
N LEU A 149 16.37 13.94 -1.41
CA LEU A 149 15.53 14.52 -0.34
C LEU A 149 14.02 14.56 -0.70
N TRP A 150 13.70 14.80 -1.98
CA TRP A 150 12.29 14.82 -2.41
C TRP A 150 11.62 13.44 -2.32
N VAL A 151 12.38 12.35 -2.51
CA VAL A 151 11.87 10.97 -2.36
C VAL A 151 11.50 10.70 -0.91
N ASP A 152 12.36 11.10 0.03
CA ASP A 152 12.13 10.95 1.48
C ASP A 152 10.91 11.77 1.92
N ILE A 153 10.78 13.01 1.42
CA ILE A 153 9.62 13.85 1.72
C ILE A 153 8.33 13.20 1.21
N VAL A 154 8.31 12.75 -0.04
CA VAL A 154 7.12 12.10 -0.63
C VAL A 154 6.79 10.80 0.11
N ASN A 155 7.80 10.00 0.44
CA ASN A 155 7.62 8.79 1.23
C ASN A 155 7.03 9.11 2.61
N GLY A 156 7.57 10.12 3.30
CA GLY A 156 7.04 10.61 4.57
C GLY A 156 5.58 11.06 4.50
N VAL A 157 5.18 11.72 3.41
CA VAL A 157 3.79 12.11 3.16
C VAL A 157 2.89 10.88 3.02
N PHE A 158 3.32 9.86 2.28
CA PHE A 158 2.56 8.61 2.14
C PHE A 158 2.48 7.82 3.46
N VAL A 159 3.55 7.80 4.25
CA VAL A 159 3.53 7.20 5.61
C VAL A 159 2.51 7.91 6.49
N ALA A 160 2.60 9.25 6.59
CA ALA A 160 1.70 10.05 7.44
C ALA A 160 0.24 9.91 7.00
N GLY A 161 -0.04 9.98 5.69
CA GLY A 161 -1.38 9.80 5.15
C GLY A 161 -1.93 8.40 5.40
N SER A 162 -1.14 7.35 5.21
CA SER A 162 -1.56 5.97 5.48
C SER A 162 -1.82 5.73 6.97
N ALA A 163 -1.01 6.31 7.85
CA ALA A 163 -1.24 6.27 9.31
C ALA A 163 -2.53 7.00 9.70
N ALA A 164 -2.79 8.19 9.15
CA ALA A 164 -4.02 8.94 9.38
C ALA A 164 -5.27 8.14 8.95
N ILE A 165 -5.21 7.48 7.80
CA ILE A 165 -6.28 6.62 7.28
C ILE A 165 -6.47 5.38 8.17
N ALA A 166 -5.37 4.77 8.65
CA ALA A 166 -5.44 3.66 9.59
C ALA A 166 -6.16 4.08 10.89
N LEU A 167 -5.84 5.26 11.44
CA LEU A 167 -6.52 5.81 12.61
C LEU A 167 -8.01 6.08 12.36
N TRP A 168 -8.36 6.59 11.18
CA TRP A 168 -9.76 6.78 10.78
C TRP A 168 -10.53 5.47 10.81
N TRP A 169 -10.01 4.41 10.20
CA TRP A 169 -10.67 3.11 10.20
C TRP A 169 -10.63 2.42 11.57
N ALA A 170 -9.58 2.64 12.37
CA ALA A 170 -9.55 2.19 13.77
C ALA A 170 -10.69 2.83 14.58
N TYR A 171 -10.87 4.15 14.45
CA TYR A 171 -11.98 4.88 15.08
C TYR A 171 -13.35 4.32 14.63
N ARG A 172 -13.54 4.09 13.34
CA ARG A 172 -14.78 3.51 12.82
C ARG A 172 -15.03 2.09 13.34
N SER A 173 -14.00 1.25 13.42
CA SER A 173 -14.12 -0.10 13.97
C SER A 173 -14.54 -0.12 15.44
N ALA A 174 -14.14 0.89 16.19
CA ALA A 174 -14.52 1.05 17.60
C ALA A 174 -15.96 1.55 17.77
N THR A 175 -16.44 2.45 16.86
CA THR A 175 -17.72 3.15 17.01
C THR A 175 -18.89 2.45 16.34
N ILE A 176 -18.67 1.75 15.21
CA ILE A 176 -19.75 1.15 14.40
C ILE A 176 -19.79 -0.36 14.62
N ARG A 177 -20.76 -0.84 15.40
CA ARG A 177 -20.84 -2.26 15.80
C ARG A 177 -21.06 -3.25 14.65
N GLY A 178 -21.75 -2.87 13.57
CA GLY A 178 -22.11 -3.78 12.47
C GLY A 178 -20.99 -4.01 11.44
N GLU A 179 -19.96 -3.14 11.38
CA GLU A 179 -18.92 -3.16 10.36
C GLU A 179 -17.49 -3.31 10.93
N ARG A 180 -17.39 -3.73 12.21
CA ARG A 180 -16.11 -3.79 12.93
C ARG A 180 -15.03 -4.57 12.20
N LEU A 181 -15.35 -5.77 11.74
CA LEU A 181 -14.35 -6.62 11.08
C LEU A 181 -13.90 -6.02 9.74
N HIS A 182 -14.83 -5.43 8.99
CA HIS A 182 -14.53 -4.76 7.73
C HIS A 182 -13.60 -3.55 7.95
N ALA A 183 -13.95 -2.66 8.86
CA ALA A 183 -13.13 -1.50 9.21
C ALA A 183 -11.76 -1.90 9.79
N LEU A 184 -11.71 -2.98 10.59
CA LEU A 184 -10.46 -3.52 11.13
C LEU A 184 -9.53 -4.03 10.02
N CYS A 185 -10.05 -4.75 9.02
CA CYS A 185 -9.25 -5.18 7.88
C CYS A 185 -8.66 -4.01 7.11
N HIS A 186 -9.41 -2.93 6.89
CA HIS A 186 -8.90 -1.73 6.24
C HIS A 186 -7.86 -1.00 7.10
N CYS A 187 -8.08 -0.94 8.42
CA CYS A 187 -7.12 -0.40 9.37
C CYS A 187 -5.79 -1.16 9.32
N LEU A 188 -5.84 -2.50 9.39
CA LEU A 188 -4.64 -3.35 9.32
C LEU A 188 -3.89 -3.20 8.00
N MET A 189 -4.62 -3.08 6.88
CA MET A 189 -4.00 -2.85 5.58
C MET A 189 -3.28 -1.50 5.52
N ALA A 190 -3.91 -0.41 5.98
CA ALA A 190 -3.31 0.91 5.99
C ALA A 190 -2.12 1.01 6.96
N ALA A 191 -2.22 0.38 8.12
CA ALA A 191 -1.12 0.29 9.08
C ALA A 191 0.06 -0.53 8.52
N GLY A 192 -0.23 -1.65 7.85
CA GLY A 192 0.78 -2.46 7.18
C GLY A 192 1.49 -1.70 6.06
N MET A 193 0.75 -0.89 5.27
CA MET A 193 1.33 -0.01 4.25
C MET A 193 2.26 1.03 4.87
N ALA A 194 1.81 1.72 5.94
CA ALA A 194 2.64 2.69 6.64
C ALA A 194 3.92 2.05 7.20
N ALA A 195 3.81 0.85 7.79
CA ALA A 195 4.95 0.11 8.30
C ALA A 195 5.94 -0.28 7.20
N MET A 196 5.45 -0.79 6.04
CA MET A 196 6.34 -1.13 4.91
C MET A 196 7.09 0.10 4.38
N LEU A 197 6.39 1.22 4.19
CA LEU A 197 7.02 2.47 3.72
C LEU A 197 8.07 3.00 4.71
N LEU A 198 7.83 2.86 6.02
CA LEU A 198 8.81 3.21 7.06
C LEU A 198 10.03 2.30 7.01
N LEU A 199 9.82 0.98 6.89
CA LEU A 199 10.90 -0.01 6.86
C LEU A 199 11.75 0.05 5.58
N MET A 200 11.23 0.65 4.51
CA MET A 200 11.98 0.89 3.28
C MET A 200 12.82 2.17 3.32
N ASN A 201 12.55 3.07 4.27
CA ASN A 201 13.24 4.36 4.39
C ASN A 201 14.28 4.38 5.54
N GLY A 202 14.39 3.33 6.33
CA GLY A 202 15.33 3.15 7.43
C GLY A 202 16.29 2.02 7.18
#